data_a85720f1f14c46e9bf5efabb9716db5f
#
_entry.id   a85720f1f14c46e9bf5efabb9716db5f
#
_cell.length_a   1.000
_cell.length_b   1.000
_cell.length_c   1.000
_cell.angle_alpha   90.00
_cell.angle_beta   90.00
_cell.angle_gamma   90.00
#
_symmetry.space_group_name_H-M   'P 1'
#
loop_
_entity.id
_entity.type
_entity.pdbx_description
1 polymer ?
#
loop_
_entity_poly.entity_id
_entity_poly.type
_entity_poly.pdbx_seq_one_letter_code
_entity_poly.pdbx_strand_id
1 'polypeptide(L)'
;HEKIISQLAKDYHVYVFPVVFLKEGREVNTRTFPFPYELRKKMLLGLFNGHDNIEILPNYRFISPFIKYLPPILSPYSWSLRRGIVRDVVEDRFISYTGDKAERIALRFYNLHPIKAKRLEISSSNVKELLYREALEYLRKDEFTRNLKNSLNHSNHDHRKIQNGDQVSESSKESWQKMVPKNVVNIIMENWKIVEKYAQSADKTIKIFGMKIPEEGLLN
;
A
#
# COMPACT_ATOMS: atom_id res chain seq x y z
N HIS A 1 -0.56 -8.28 6.86
CA HIS A 1 -0.25 -9.37 5.92
C HIS A 1 0.86 -10.29 6.46
N GLU A 2 1.91 -9.75 7.11
CA GLU A 2 3.03 -10.52 7.67
C GLU A 2 2.56 -11.73 8.50
N LYS A 3 1.74 -11.51 9.53
CA LYS A 3 1.24 -12.60 10.40
C LYS A 3 0.52 -13.70 9.63
N ILE A 4 -0.22 -13.34 8.59
CA ILE A 4 -0.95 -14.30 7.75
C ILE A 4 0.04 -15.11 6.92
N ILE A 5 0.98 -14.46 6.26
CA ILE A 5 1.99 -15.11 5.42
C ILE A 5 2.85 -16.05 6.27
N SER A 6 3.36 -15.58 7.42
CA SER A 6 4.14 -16.42 8.35
C SER A 6 3.36 -17.59 8.92
N GLN A 7 2.04 -17.44 9.12
CA GLN A 7 1.21 -18.55 9.56
C GLN A 7 1.01 -19.58 8.45
N LEU A 8 0.75 -19.13 7.22
CA LEU A 8 0.62 -20.03 6.06
C LEU A 8 1.93 -20.76 5.75
N ALA A 9 3.05 -20.09 5.91
CA ALA A 9 4.37 -20.66 5.65
C ALA A 9 4.77 -21.80 6.60
N LYS A 10 4.01 -22.04 7.68
CA LYS A 10 4.22 -23.22 8.54
C LYS A 10 3.81 -24.52 7.87
N ASP A 11 2.80 -24.46 7.01
CA ASP A 11 2.15 -25.63 6.44
C ASP A 11 2.25 -25.67 4.91
N TYR A 12 2.61 -24.54 4.27
CA TYR A 12 2.60 -24.37 2.82
C TYR A 12 3.87 -23.68 2.31
N HIS A 13 4.21 -23.94 1.04
CA HIS A 13 5.04 -23.03 0.28
C HIS A 13 4.17 -21.84 -0.17
N VAL A 14 4.60 -20.61 0.12
CA VAL A 14 3.78 -19.41 -0.03
C VAL A 14 4.29 -18.50 -1.13
N TYR A 15 3.50 -18.33 -2.17
CA TYR A 15 3.75 -17.36 -3.24
C TYR A 15 3.01 -16.06 -2.96
N VAL A 16 3.74 -14.95 -2.83
CA VAL A 16 3.18 -13.62 -2.58
C VAL A 16 3.14 -12.83 -3.87
N PHE A 17 1.95 -12.37 -4.26
CA PHE A 17 1.71 -11.58 -5.47
C PHE A 17 1.35 -10.13 -5.14
N PRO A 18 2.32 -9.20 -5.08
CA PRO A 18 2.00 -7.79 -4.89
C PRO A 18 1.33 -7.20 -6.12
N VAL A 19 0.09 -6.71 -5.97
CA VAL A 19 -0.68 -6.12 -7.08
C VAL A 19 -0.05 -4.83 -7.58
N VAL A 20 0.08 -4.69 -8.90
CA VAL A 20 0.54 -3.47 -9.58
C VAL A 20 -0.53 -3.03 -10.57
N PHE A 21 -0.91 -1.75 -10.51
CA PHE A 21 -1.80 -1.15 -11.49
C PHE A 21 -0.96 -0.40 -12.52
N LEU A 22 -1.22 -0.63 -13.79
CA LEU A 22 -0.51 0.02 -14.89
C LEU A 22 -1.45 0.81 -15.79
N LYS A 23 -1.01 1.99 -16.19
CA LYS A 23 -1.58 2.77 -17.29
C LYS A 23 -0.47 3.04 -18.29
N GLU A 24 -0.67 2.66 -19.56
CA GLU A 24 0.33 2.86 -20.62
C GLU A 24 1.75 2.35 -20.24
N GLY A 25 1.80 1.22 -19.55
CA GLY A 25 3.06 0.63 -19.09
C GLY A 25 3.70 1.28 -17.87
N ARG A 26 3.12 2.35 -17.33
CA ARG A 26 3.61 3.04 -16.11
C ARG A 26 2.79 2.65 -14.90
N GLU A 27 3.44 2.49 -13.75
CA GLU A 27 2.76 2.19 -12.50
C GLU A 27 1.90 3.36 -12.04
N VAL A 28 0.64 3.08 -11.71
CA VAL A 28 -0.30 4.05 -11.14
C VAL A 28 -0.40 3.84 -9.64
N ASN A 29 0.00 4.86 -8.90
CA ASN A 29 -0.11 4.89 -7.45
C ASN A 29 -1.14 5.94 -7.02
N THR A 30 -1.88 5.67 -5.96
CA THR A 30 -2.90 6.55 -5.39
C THR A 30 -2.71 6.68 -3.89
N ARG A 31 -3.50 7.53 -3.23
CA ARG A 31 -3.52 7.62 -1.77
C ARG A 31 -3.85 6.26 -1.10
N THR A 32 -4.68 5.44 -1.73
CA THR A 32 -4.93 4.06 -1.26
C THR A 32 -3.73 3.12 -1.50
N PHE A 33 -2.96 3.33 -2.58
CA PHE A 33 -1.80 2.51 -2.97
C PHE A 33 -0.56 3.40 -3.16
N PRO A 34 0.01 3.99 -2.09
CA PRO A 34 1.01 5.05 -2.22
C PRO A 34 2.38 4.56 -2.64
N PHE A 35 2.74 3.34 -2.23
CA PHE A 35 4.10 2.83 -2.42
C PHE A 35 4.24 2.07 -3.74
N PRO A 36 5.24 2.43 -4.57
CA PRO A 36 5.57 1.71 -5.79
C PRO A 36 5.90 0.24 -5.54
N TYR A 37 5.71 -0.58 -6.58
CA TYR A 37 5.94 -2.02 -6.51
C TYR A 37 7.32 -2.38 -5.95
N GLU A 38 8.37 -1.78 -6.45
CA GLU A 38 9.74 -2.10 -6.00
C GLU A 38 9.94 -1.82 -4.51
N LEU A 39 9.32 -0.74 -4.00
CA LEU A 39 9.39 -0.42 -2.57
C LEU A 39 8.63 -1.45 -1.73
N ARG A 40 7.43 -1.85 -2.18
CA ARG A 40 6.64 -2.90 -1.51
C ARG A 40 7.34 -4.25 -1.55
N LYS A 41 8.01 -4.57 -2.66
CA LYS A 41 8.85 -5.76 -2.80
C LYS A 41 10.02 -5.73 -1.82
N LYS A 42 10.74 -4.60 -1.71
CA LYS A 42 11.82 -4.40 -0.72
C LYS A 42 11.31 -4.61 0.71
N MET A 43 10.13 -4.08 1.04
CA MET A 43 9.49 -4.30 2.35
C MET A 43 9.22 -5.79 2.62
N LEU A 44 8.65 -6.50 1.64
CA LEU A 44 8.34 -7.93 1.77
C LEU A 44 9.59 -8.78 1.86
N LEU A 45 10.59 -8.54 1.02
CA LEU A 45 11.88 -9.23 1.08
C LEU A 45 12.56 -9.05 2.44
N GLY A 46 12.53 -7.83 2.98
CA GLY A 46 13.09 -7.55 4.30
C GLY A 46 12.31 -8.22 5.45
N LEU A 47 11.01 -8.52 5.26
CA LEU A 47 10.20 -9.23 6.25
C LEU A 47 10.44 -10.75 6.26
N PHE A 48 10.66 -11.32 5.08
CA PHE A 48 10.71 -12.77 4.89
C PHE A 48 12.13 -13.27 4.50
N ASN A 49 13.13 -12.44 4.71
CA ASN A 49 14.52 -12.85 4.50
C ASN A 49 14.86 -14.07 5.38
N GLY A 50 15.38 -15.15 4.75
CA GLY A 50 15.70 -16.40 5.43
C GLY A 50 14.52 -17.39 5.56
N HIS A 51 13.38 -17.13 4.91
CA HIS A 51 12.29 -18.08 4.77
C HIS A 51 12.32 -18.74 3.39
N ASP A 52 12.83 -19.97 3.31
CA ASP A 52 13.01 -20.69 2.04
C ASP A 52 11.70 -21.10 1.37
N ASN A 53 10.60 -21.08 2.13
CA ASN A 53 9.27 -21.45 1.67
C ASN A 53 8.34 -20.25 1.40
N ILE A 54 8.90 -19.03 1.30
CA ILE A 54 8.16 -17.82 0.92
C ILE A 54 8.81 -17.18 -0.29
N GLU A 55 8.08 -17.14 -1.40
CA GLU A 55 8.53 -16.50 -2.63
C GLU A 55 7.69 -15.25 -2.94
N ILE A 56 8.39 -14.15 -3.27
CA ILE A 56 7.76 -12.92 -3.72
C ILE A 56 7.91 -12.84 -5.23
N LEU A 57 6.84 -13.16 -5.94
CA LEU A 57 6.87 -13.26 -7.39
C LEU A 57 6.84 -11.88 -8.05
N PRO A 58 7.75 -11.66 -9.01
CA PRO A 58 8.14 -10.31 -9.39
C PRO A 58 7.12 -9.53 -10.22
N ASN A 59 6.11 -10.09 -10.85
CA ASN A 59 5.42 -9.33 -11.89
C ASN A 59 4.01 -9.80 -12.23
N TYR A 60 3.06 -9.76 -11.29
CA TYR A 60 1.68 -9.78 -11.74
C TYR A 60 1.14 -8.37 -11.89
N ARG A 61 1.21 -7.89 -13.12
CA ARG A 61 0.66 -6.64 -13.55
C ARG A 61 -0.85 -6.84 -13.73
N PHE A 62 -1.64 -6.36 -12.79
CA PHE A 62 -3.04 -6.12 -13.07
C PHE A 62 -3.10 -4.95 -14.04
N ILE A 63 -3.10 -5.28 -15.32
CA ILE A 63 -3.50 -4.33 -16.34
C ILE A 63 -5.01 -4.21 -16.17
N SER A 64 -5.48 -3.00 -15.89
CA SER A 64 -6.89 -2.70 -15.74
C SER A 64 -7.62 -2.33 -17.06
N PRO A 65 -7.49 -3.04 -18.18
CA PRO A 65 -8.44 -2.93 -19.28
C PRO A 65 -9.76 -3.61 -18.95
N PHE A 66 -9.88 -4.10 -17.75
CA PHE A 66 -10.85 -5.03 -17.25
C PHE A 66 -12.30 -4.57 -17.34
N ILE A 67 -12.54 -3.27 -17.35
CA ILE A 67 -13.89 -2.74 -17.15
C ILE A 67 -14.47 -2.16 -18.43
N LYS A 68 -13.63 -1.86 -19.39
CA LYS A 68 -14.09 -1.15 -20.59
C LYS A 68 -14.82 -2.04 -21.60
N TYR A 69 -14.54 -3.32 -21.65
CA TYR A 69 -14.93 -4.13 -22.81
C TYR A 69 -15.62 -5.47 -22.56
N LEU A 70 -15.40 -6.16 -21.44
CA LEU A 70 -15.98 -7.50 -21.20
C LEU A 70 -16.00 -7.88 -19.72
N PRO A 71 -16.96 -8.72 -19.28
CA PRO A 71 -16.87 -9.38 -17.99
C PRO A 71 -15.51 -10.06 -17.81
N PRO A 72 -14.93 -10.07 -16.62
CA PRO A 72 -13.60 -10.62 -16.36
C PRO A 72 -13.37 -12.02 -16.95
N ILE A 73 -14.37 -12.86 -16.87
CA ILE A 73 -14.32 -14.26 -17.38
C ILE A 73 -14.13 -14.34 -18.89
N LEU A 74 -14.52 -13.32 -19.64
CA LEU A 74 -14.44 -13.29 -21.10
C LEU A 74 -13.23 -12.50 -21.61
N SER A 75 -12.45 -11.87 -20.70
CA SER A 75 -11.28 -11.09 -21.09
C SER A 75 -10.05 -11.98 -21.37
N PRO A 76 -9.45 -11.91 -22.57
CA PRO A 76 -8.18 -12.61 -22.86
C PRO A 76 -7.06 -12.27 -21.89
N TYR A 77 -7.03 -11.02 -21.39
CA TYR A 77 -6.02 -10.56 -20.42
C TYR A 77 -6.15 -11.26 -19.08
N SER A 78 -7.36 -11.50 -18.61
CA SER A 78 -7.59 -12.21 -17.37
C SER A 78 -7.16 -13.67 -17.44
N TRP A 79 -7.38 -14.31 -18.58
CA TRP A 79 -6.89 -15.67 -18.82
C TRP A 79 -5.37 -15.73 -19.00
N SER A 80 -4.75 -14.70 -19.55
CA SER A 80 -3.28 -14.61 -19.61
C SER A 80 -2.68 -14.41 -18.22
N LEU A 81 -3.31 -13.63 -17.34
CA LEU A 81 -2.93 -13.48 -15.94
C LEU A 81 -3.02 -14.83 -15.21
N ARG A 82 -4.14 -15.53 -15.34
CA ARG A 82 -4.29 -16.87 -14.76
C ARG A 82 -3.19 -17.83 -15.22
N ARG A 83 -2.92 -17.88 -16.52
CA ARG A 83 -1.85 -18.71 -17.09
C ARG A 83 -0.49 -18.34 -16.52
N GLY A 84 -0.20 -17.04 -16.34
CA GLY A 84 1.01 -16.56 -15.70
C GLY A 84 1.13 -17.08 -14.28
N ILE A 85 0.10 -16.88 -13.44
CA ILE A 85 0.08 -17.35 -12.05
C ILE A 85 0.33 -18.86 -11.98
N VAL A 86 -0.43 -19.65 -12.76
CA VAL A 86 -0.32 -21.11 -12.73
C VAL A 86 1.03 -21.62 -13.23
N ARG A 87 1.62 -20.96 -14.22
CA ARG A 87 2.96 -21.32 -14.72
C ARG A 87 4.06 -21.09 -13.66
N ASP A 88 3.93 -20.02 -12.89
CA ASP A 88 4.97 -19.62 -11.94
C ASP A 88 4.79 -20.33 -10.58
N VAL A 89 3.63 -20.94 -10.35
CA VAL A 89 3.39 -21.84 -9.21
C VAL A 89 3.75 -23.27 -9.64
N VAL A 90 4.86 -23.78 -9.14
CA VAL A 90 5.48 -25.05 -9.59
C VAL A 90 4.67 -26.28 -9.19
N GLU A 91 3.70 -26.18 -8.28
CA GLU A 91 2.98 -27.31 -7.74
C GLU A 91 1.59 -27.49 -8.35
N ASP A 92 1.23 -28.75 -8.62
CA ASP A 92 -0.08 -29.14 -9.17
C ASP A 92 -1.26 -28.83 -8.25
N ARG A 93 -1.02 -28.71 -6.94
CA ARG A 93 -2.05 -28.43 -5.94
C ARG A 93 -1.75 -27.14 -5.21
N PHE A 94 -2.58 -26.14 -5.48
CA PHE A 94 -2.48 -24.85 -4.82
C PHE A 94 -3.85 -24.31 -4.38
N ILE A 95 -3.83 -23.38 -3.45
CA ILE A 95 -4.98 -22.62 -2.99
C ILE A 95 -4.67 -21.14 -3.06
N SER A 96 -5.64 -20.31 -3.39
CA SER A 96 -5.51 -18.84 -3.33
C SER A 96 -6.05 -18.32 -2.00
N TYR A 97 -5.33 -17.43 -1.35
CA TYR A 97 -5.70 -16.91 -0.05
C TYR A 97 -5.91 -15.39 -0.11
N THR A 98 -7.14 -14.94 0.08
CA THR A 98 -7.48 -13.50 0.03
C THR A 98 -8.55 -13.10 1.04
N GLY A 99 -8.43 -11.89 1.58
CA GLY A 99 -9.43 -11.29 2.49
C GLY A 99 -10.57 -10.59 1.76
N ASP A 100 -10.40 -10.24 0.49
CA ASP A 100 -11.39 -9.49 -0.29
C ASP A 100 -12.47 -10.43 -0.87
N LYS A 101 -13.76 -10.00 -0.74
CA LYS A 101 -14.89 -10.80 -1.23
C LYS A 101 -14.95 -10.80 -2.76
N ALA A 102 -14.72 -9.66 -3.38
CA ALA A 102 -14.80 -9.52 -4.83
C ALA A 102 -13.64 -10.24 -5.52
N GLU A 103 -12.43 -10.14 -4.93
CA GLU A 103 -11.27 -10.89 -5.39
C GLU A 103 -11.51 -12.40 -5.29
N ARG A 104 -12.10 -12.91 -4.20
CA ARG A 104 -12.48 -14.32 -4.10
C ARG A 104 -13.44 -14.78 -5.20
N ILE A 105 -14.41 -13.94 -5.54
CA ILE A 105 -15.35 -14.25 -6.64
C ILE A 105 -14.58 -14.34 -7.95
N ALA A 106 -13.71 -13.36 -8.25
CA ALA A 106 -12.90 -13.36 -9.46
C ALA A 106 -11.97 -14.60 -9.52
N LEU A 107 -11.25 -14.89 -8.45
CA LEU A 107 -10.37 -16.06 -8.38
C LEU A 107 -11.13 -17.38 -8.57
N ARG A 108 -12.37 -17.47 -8.05
CA ARG A 108 -13.24 -18.65 -8.27
C ARG A 108 -13.61 -18.82 -9.75
N PHE A 109 -13.95 -17.73 -10.45
CA PHE A 109 -14.20 -17.78 -11.90
C PHE A 109 -12.99 -18.26 -12.69
N TYR A 110 -11.79 -17.96 -12.23
CA TYR A 110 -10.55 -18.43 -12.88
C TYR A 110 -10.08 -19.82 -12.39
N ASN A 111 -10.90 -20.51 -11.61
CA ASN A 111 -10.55 -21.81 -11.04
C ASN A 111 -9.23 -21.81 -10.25
N LEU A 112 -9.03 -20.77 -9.45
CA LEU A 112 -7.84 -20.56 -8.60
C LEU A 112 -8.10 -20.90 -7.13
N HIS A 113 -9.09 -21.71 -6.82
CA HIS A 113 -9.40 -22.31 -5.52
C HIS A 113 -9.28 -21.34 -4.32
N PRO A 114 -10.04 -20.21 -4.29
CA PRO A 114 -9.89 -19.20 -3.25
C PRO A 114 -10.44 -19.62 -1.90
N ILE A 115 -9.66 -19.39 -0.86
CA ILE A 115 -10.04 -19.51 0.55
C ILE A 115 -10.16 -18.13 1.17
N LYS A 116 -11.12 -17.98 2.10
CA LYS A 116 -11.34 -16.74 2.83
C LYS A 116 -10.27 -16.55 3.92
N ALA A 117 -9.49 -15.47 3.80
CA ALA A 117 -8.59 -15.05 4.85
C ALA A 117 -9.35 -14.61 6.11
N LYS A 118 -8.82 -14.94 7.28
CA LYS A 118 -9.28 -14.37 8.55
C LYS A 118 -8.88 -12.89 8.60
N ARG A 119 -9.82 -12.02 8.99
CA ARG A 119 -9.50 -10.61 9.21
C ARG A 119 -8.68 -10.49 10.51
N LEU A 120 -7.60 -9.71 10.43
CA LEU A 120 -6.83 -9.29 11.58
C LEU A 120 -7.34 -7.93 12.07
N GLU A 121 -7.11 -7.63 13.34
CA GLU A 121 -7.51 -6.35 13.97
C GLU A 121 -6.82 -5.14 13.33
N ILE A 122 -5.53 -5.30 12.96
CA ILE A 122 -4.76 -4.23 12.32
C ILE A 122 -5.05 -4.24 10.82
N SER A 123 -5.64 -3.16 10.32
CA SER A 123 -5.86 -2.95 8.88
C SER A 123 -4.82 -2.01 8.29
N SER A 124 -4.44 -2.27 7.03
CA SER A 124 -3.55 -1.35 6.29
C SER A 124 -4.16 0.04 6.09
N SER A 125 -5.49 0.17 6.17
CA SER A 125 -6.17 1.46 6.12
C SER A 125 -5.91 2.28 7.37
N ASN A 126 -6.00 1.68 8.57
CA ASN A 126 -5.71 2.36 9.83
C ASN A 126 -4.25 2.84 9.89
N VAL A 127 -3.31 1.96 9.48
CA VAL A 127 -1.89 2.33 9.43
C VAL A 127 -1.67 3.54 8.51
N LYS A 128 -2.27 3.55 7.31
CA LYS A 128 -2.14 4.67 6.36
C LYS A 128 -2.77 5.96 6.88
N GLU A 129 -3.90 5.87 7.55
CA GLU A 129 -4.56 7.05 8.13
C GLU A 129 -3.67 7.72 9.17
N LEU A 130 -3.09 6.94 10.09
CA LEU A 130 -2.15 7.45 11.08
C LEU A 130 -0.90 8.03 10.42
N LEU A 131 -0.34 7.33 9.43
CA LEU A 131 0.82 7.77 8.67
C LEU A 131 0.60 9.11 7.97
N TYR A 132 -0.54 9.29 7.29
CA TYR A 132 -0.88 10.54 6.62
C TYR A 132 -1.19 11.68 7.58
N ARG A 133 -1.80 11.39 8.72
CA ARG A 133 -2.02 12.39 9.77
C ARG A 133 -0.71 12.93 10.28
N GLU A 134 0.26 12.06 10.60
CA GLU A 134 1.60 12.47 11.05
C GLU A 134 2.33 13.30 9.98
N ALA A 135 2.25 12.89 8.70
CA ALA A 135 2.85 13.64 7.60
C ALA A 135 2.25 15.04 7.45
N LEU A 136 0.93 15.18 7.57
CA LEU A 136 0.27 16.48 7.50
C LEU A 136 0.62 17.37 8.71
N GLU A 137 0.75 16.82 9.90
CA GLU A 137 1.20 17.55 11.09
C GLU A 137 2.64 18.06 10.91
N TYR A 138 3.53 17.23 10.34
CA TYR A 138 4.91 17.62 10.04
C TYR A 138 4.97 18.77 9.03
N LEU A 139 4.23 18.67 7.91
CA LEU A 139 4.19 19.70 6.88
C LEU A 139 3.68 21.04 7.41
N ARG A 140 2.64 21.04 8.26
CA ARG A 140 2.12 22.25 8.89
C ARG A 140 3.16 22.94 9.79
N LYS A 141 3.92 22.15 10.55
CA LYS A 141 4.99 22.69 11.42
C LYS A 141 6.12 23.30 10.59
N ASP A 142 6.50 22.64 9.50
CA ASP A 142 7.57 23.14 8.61
C ASP A 142 7.15 24.42 7.90
N GLU A 143 5.92 24.51 7.40
CA GLU A 143 5.35 25.72 6.80
C GLU A 143 5.28 26.86 7.81
N PHE A 144 4.82 26.61 9.02
CA PHE A 144 4.77 27.61 10.09
C PHE A 144 6.18 28.15 10.40
N THR A 145 7.18 27.25 10.53
CA THR A 145 8.58 27.62 10.80
C THR A 145 9.18 28.47 9.67
N ARG A 146 8.89 28.13 8.42
CA ARG A 146 9.33 28.92 7.25
C ARG A 146 8.71 30.32 7.23
N ASN A 147 7.41 30.40 7.49
CA ASN A 147 6.70 31.68 7.54
C ASN A 147 7.23 32.57 8.66
N LEU A 148 7.54 32.01 9.83
CA LEU A 148 8.15 32.73 10.94
C LEU A 148 9.53 33.26 10.59
N LYS A 149 10.38 32.45 9.96
CA LYS A 149 11.72 32.88 9.49
C LYS A 149 11.63 34.00 8.44
N ASN A 150 10.68 33.90 7.51
CA ASN A 150 10.47 34.93 6.49
C ASN A 150 9.99 36.25 7.13
N SER A 151 9.10 36.19 8.09
CA SER A 151 8.62 37.37 8.83
C SER A 151 9.74 38.04 9.64
N LEU A 152 10.61 37.26 10.25
CA LEU A 152 11.77 37.78 11.01
C LEU A 152 12.81 38.43 10.10
N ASN A 153 13.00 37.92 8.90
CA ASN A 153 13.92 38.50 7.92
C ASN A 153 13.42 39.83 7.32
N HIS A 154 12.11 40.12 7.41
CA HIS A 154 11.51 41.37 6.93
C HIS A 154 11.34 42.41 8.06
N SER A 155 11.53 42.00 9.31
CA SER A 155 11.35 42.86 10.51
C SER A 155 12.70 43.20 11.12
N ASN A 156 13.55 43.92 10.41
CA ASN A 156 14.70 44.59 11.03
C ASN A 156 14.22 45.90 11.73
N HIS A 157 13.38 45.79 12.76
CA HIS A 157 13.13 46.77 13.81
C HIS A 157 11.92 46.35 14.63
N ASP A 158 12.12 45.60 15.67
CA ASP A 158 11.50 45.74 16.99
C ASP A 158 11.78 44.50 17.85
N HIS A 159 12.52 44.72 18.92
CA HIS A 159 12.75 43.71 19.94
C HIS A 159 11.48 43.50 20.77
N ARG A 160 10.69 42.52 20.50
CA ARG A 160 9.72 41.95 21.45
C ARG A 160 10.04 40.50 21.73
N LYS A 161 10.42 40.22 22.97
CA LYS A 161 10.56 38.87 23.55
C LYS A 161 9.22 38.14 23.39
N ILE A 162 9.16 37.13 22.54
CA ILE A 162 8.08 36.16 22.54
C ILE A 162 8.47 35.04 23.50
N GLN A 163 7.77 34.97 24.64
CA GLN A 163 7.86 33.85 25.56
C GLN A 163 7.31 32.60 24.89
N ASN A 164 8.18 31.61 24.72
CA ASN A 164 7.81 30.26 24.33
C ASN A 164 7.06 29.60 25.50
N GLY A 165 5.78 29.39 25.34
CA GLY A 165 4.93 28.70 26.30
C GLY A 165 3.81 27.99 25.66
N ASP A 166 4.08 26.94 24.87
CA ASP A 166 3.10 25.91 24.60
C ASP A 166 3.79 24.55 24.63
N GLN A 167 3.80 23.95 25.83
CA GLN A 167 4.01 22.53 26.00
C GLN A 167 2.82 21.83 25.31
N VAL A 168 3.04 21.37 24.08
CA VAL A 168 2.13 20.44 23.43
C VAL A 168 2.13 19.16 24.25
N SER A 169 1.05 18.94 24.97
CA SER A 169 0.78 17.70 25.68
C SER A 169 1.04 16.52 24.73
N GLU A 170 2.03 15.69 25.05
CA GLU A 170 2.19 14.34 24.50
C GLU A 170 1.01 13.48 24.97
N SER A 171 -0.17 13.73 24.40
CA SER A 171 -1.24 12.76 24.48
C SER A 171 -0.72 11.50 23.75
N SER A 172 -0.90 10.35 24.33
CA SER A 172 -0.56 9.02 23.84
C SER A 172 -1.22 8.74 22.48
N LYS A 173 -0.74 9.43 21.44
CA LYS A 173 -1.20 9.22 20.06
C LYS A 173 -0.72 7.83 19.63
N GLU A 174 -1.63 6.98 19.23
CA GLU A 174 -1.28 5.74 18.56
C GLU A 174 -0.35 6.05 17.39
N SER A 175 0.88 5.54 17.45
CA SER A 175 1.87 5.71 16.38
C SER A 175 1.75 4.56 15.40
N TRP A 176 1.67 4.86 14.10
CA TRP A 176 1.69 3.86 13.03
C TRP A 176 2.95 2.97 13.09
N GLN A 177 4.05 3.51 13.61
CA GLN A 177 5.34 2.80 13.75
C GLN A 177 5.23 1.57 14.66
N LYS A 178 4.31 1.57 15.64
CA LYS A 178 4.05 0.41 16.50
C LYS A 178 3.21 -0.66 15.82
N MET A 179 2.56 -0.34 14.71
CA MET A 179 1.64 -1.21 14.00
C MET A 179 2.31 -1.99 12.85
N VAL A 180 3.54 -1.64 12.51
CA VAL A 180 4.29 -2.27 11.41
C VAL A 180 5.68 -2.70 11.86
N PRO A 181 6.29 -3.71 11.23
CA PRO A 181 7.63 -4.18 11.55
C PRO A 181 8.70 -3.09 11.38
N LYS A 182 9.75 -3.14 12.20
CA LYS A 182 10.79 -2.10 12.25
C LYS A 182 11.50 -1.87 10.91
N ASN A 183 11.77 -2.91 10.14
CA ASN A 183 12.36 -2.79 8.80
C ASN A 183 11.43 -2.05 7.82
N VAL A 184 10.11 -2.26 7.91
CA VAL A 184 9.12 -1.52 7.11
C VAL A 184 9.06 -0.06 7.54
N VAL A 185 9.15 0.23 8.85
CA VAL A 185 9.25 1.61 9.37
C VAL A 185 10.44 2.31 8.75
N ASN A 186 11.63 1.70 8.77
CA ASN A 186 12.85 2.30 8.22
C ASN A 186 12.69 2.61 6.72
N ILE A 187 12.17 1.66 5.93
CA ILE A 187 11.94 1.86 4.50
C ILE A 187 10.95 3.00 4.23
N ILE A 188 9.88 3.12 5.02
CA ILE A 188 8.92 4.21 4.90
C ILE A 188 9.58 5.55 5.24
N MET A 189 10.38 5.62 6.30
CA MET A 189 11.09 6.84 6.71
C MET A 189 12.12 7.28 5.67
N GLU A 190 12.87 6.35 5.06
CA GLU A 190 13.77 6.63 3.94
C GLU A 190 13.03 7.23 2.72
N ASN A 191 11.74 6.93 2.58
CA ASN A 191 10.90 7.35 1.45
C ASN A 191 9.76 8.29 1.88
N TRP A 192 9.97 9.08 2.94
CA TRP A 192 8.96 9.92 3.55
C TRP A 192 8.27 10.89 2.59
N LYS A 193 8.98 11.40 1.59
CA LYS A 193 8.43 12.27 0.54
C LYS A 193 7.25 11.64 -0.22
N ILE A 194 7.23 10.32 -0.36
CA ILE A 194 6.08 9.62 -0.95
C ILE A 194 4.86 9.75 -0.04
N VAL A 195 5.07 9.64 1.27
CA VAL A 195 3.99 9.78 2.27
C VAL A 195 3.43 11.19 2.25
N GLU A 196 4.28 12.20 2.27
CA GLU A 196 3.91 13.63 2.20
C GLU A 196 3.09 13.92 0.93
N LYS A 197 3.56 13.44 -0.23
CA LYS A 197 2.87 13.59 -1.51
C LYS A 197 1.44 13.06 -1.44
N TYR A 198 1.26 11.83 -0.93
CA TYR A 198 -0.06 11.21 -0.89
C TYR A 198 -0.92 11.65 0.30
N ALA A 199 -0.33 12.18 1.37
CA ALA A 199 -1.05 12.83 2.45
C ALA A 199 -1.80 14.08 1.96
N GLN A 200 -1.21 14.84 1.06
CA GLN A 200 -1.79 16.07 0.48
C GLN A 200 -2.69 15.82 -0.74
N SER A 201 -2.61 14.64 -1.37
CA SER A 201 -3.37 14.36 -2.58
C SER A 201 -4.79 13.85 -2.28
N ALA A 202 -5.73 14.16 -3.19
CA ALA A 202 -7.02 13.49 -3.21
C ALA A 202 -6.84 12.00 -3.52
N ASP A 203 -7.71 11.15 -2.97
CA ASP A 203 -7.68 9.71 -3.26
C ASP A 203 -8.40 9.44 -4.59
N LYS A 204 -7.62 9.23 -5.62
CA LYS A 204 -8.10 8.84 -6.96
C LYS A 204 -8.32 7.33 -7.06
N THR A 205 -9.06 6.79 -6.12
CA THR A 205 -9.37 5.35 -6.04
C THR A 205 -10.88 5.15 -6.03
N ILE A 206 -11.38 4.34 -6.95
CA ILE A 206 -12.80 3.97 -7.01
C ILE A 206 -13.01 2.54 -6.53
N LYS A 207 -14.25 2.23 -6.19
CA LYS A 207 -14.68 0.86 -5.84
C LYS A 207 -15.49 0.28 -6.97
N ILE A 208 -15.03 -0.86 -7.50
CA ILE A 208 -15.76 -1.64 -8.50
C ILE A 208 -15.95 -3.05 -7.96
N PHE A 209 -17.20 -3.48 -7.84
CA PHE A 209 -17.59 -4.75 -7.21
C PHE A 209 -16.95 -4.97 -5.82
N GLY A 210 -16.65 -3.88 -5.10
CA GLY A 210 -16.02 -3.92 -3.79
C GLY A 210 -14.49 -3.86 -3.80
N MET A 211 -13.83 -4.05 -4.93
CA MET A 211 -12.37 -3.88 -5.08
C MET A 211 -12.02 -2.40 -5.22
N LYS A 212 -10.95 -1.98 -4.53
CA LYS A 212 -10.37 -0.65 -4.71
C LYS A 212 -9.40 -0.66 -5.88
N ILE A 213 -9.62 0.22 -6.85
CA ILE A 213 -8.84 0.30 -8.09
C ILE A 213 -8.53 1.77 -8.39
N PRO A 214 -7.32 2.13 -8.85
CA PRO A 214 -7.03 3.49 -9.31
C PRO A 214 -7.98 3.92 -10.42
N GLU A 215 -8.53 5.11 -10.32
CA GLU A 215 -9.46 5.69 -11.31
C GLU A 215 -8.79 5.81 -12.69
N GLU A 216 -7.55 6.26 -12.73
CA GLU A 216 -6.80 6.48 -13.98
C GLU A 216 -6.55 5.19 -14.77
N GLY A 217 -6.59 4.02 -14.15
CA GLY A 217 -6.44 2.73 -14.84
C GLY A 217 -7.69 2.25 -15.58
N LEU A 218 -8.81 2.96 -15.45
CA LEU A 218 -10.13 2.55 -15.96
C LEU A 218 -10.64 3.39 -17.13
N LEU A 219 -10.12 4.59 -17.32
CA LEU A 219 -10.75 5.59 -18.16
C LEU A 219 -10.09 5.81 -19.53
N ASN A 220 -9.14 4.96 -19.95
CA ASN A 220 -8.52 5.08 -21.27
C ASN A 220 -8.55 3.78 -22.07
#